data_3c5a4685d0311109866ff8f98d9579bf
#
_entry.id   3c5a4685d0311109866ff8f98d9579bf
#
_cell.length_a   1.000
_cell.length_b   1.000
_cell.length_c   1.000
_cell.angle_alpha   90.00
_cell.angle_beta   90.00
_cell.angle_gamma   90.00
#
_symmetry.space_group_name_H-M   'P 1'
#
loop_
_entity.id
_entity.type
_entity.pdbx_description
1 polymer ?
#
loop_
_entity_poly.entity_id
_entity_poly.type
_entity_poly.pdbx_seq_one_letter_code
_entity_poly.pdbx_strand_id
1 'polypeptide(L)'
;MPETGYSQTAKVHRGALVQLVPDIIGVVPNIVPFQYNPEKITRGLEPWNPFEVDQTKRGAQAPTVQPYDPEESFSFTLEFDAADGLEDGNPITIATGIAARLAALKKLTMPTKGLIGDLAASAKALFGGPSAQAVRPTVPILLLVLGPGVILPVRITKLSFDETLFSPSLYPLQASVGIELRVLTPEVFRCRADVPARIAIAAYEFTRLQEDALALANIAGSLSEIRGVLPF
;
A
#
# COMPACT_ATOMS: atom_id res chain seq x y z
N MET A 1 17.52 44.58 9.14
CA MET A 1 16.45 44.26 8.18
C MET A 1 15.67 43.10 8.76
N PRO A 2 14.37 43.19 9.01
CA PRO A 2 13.62 42.07 9.55
C PRO A 2 13.46 41.00 8.45
N GLU A 3 13.90 39.80 8.72
CA GLU A 3 13.62 38.64 7.88
C GLU A 3 12.13 38.39 7.88
N THR A 4 11.48 38.72 6.77
CA THR A 4 10.10 38.33 6.52
C THR A 4 10.07 36.81 6.29
N GLY A 5 9.85 36.10 7.39
CA GLY A 5 9.72 34.63 7.38
C GLY A 5 8.43 34.16 6.72
N TYR A 6 8.42 34.09 5.40
CA TYR A 6 7.40 33.35 4.64
C TYR A 6 8.10 32.30 3.80
N SER A 7 8.49 31.21 4.42
CA SER A 7 8.64 29.91 3.75
C SER A 7 8.84 28.82 4.80
N GLN A 8 7.85 28.57 5.63
CA GLN A 8 7.64 27.21 6.08
C GLN A 8 6.88 26.52 4.95
N THR A 9 7.61 26.05 3.96
CA THR A 9 7.07 25.09 2.99
C THR A 9 6.56 23.92 3.81
N ALA A 10 5.24 23.75 3.88
CA ALA A 10 4.64 22.66 4.60
C ALA A 10 5.31 21.36 4.12
N LYS A 11 5.91 20.59 5.04
CA LYS A 11 6.52 19.29 4.69
C LYS A 11 5.41 18.41 4.14
N VAL A 12 5.36 18.27 2.82
CA VAL A 12 4.42 17.38 2.17
C VAL A 12 4.86 15.94 2.47
N HIS A 13 4.07 15.22 3.26
CA HIS A 13 4.27 13.81 3.47
C HIS A 13 3.86 13.06 2.20
N ARG A 14 4.81 12.36 1.59
CA ARG A 14 4.53 11.51 0.43
C ARG A 14 4.07 10.14 0.90
N GLY A 15 3.06 9.59 0.22
CA GLY A 15 2.68 8.20 0.39
C GLY A 15 3.76 7.26 -0.14
N ALA A 16 3.72 6.00 0.29
CA ALA A 16 4.65 4.97 -0.16
C ALA A 16 4.03 3.58 -0.09
N LEU A 17 4.53 2.68 -0.94
CA LEU A 17 4.37 1.24 -0.80
C LEU A 17 5.68 0.65 -0.30
N VAL A 18 5.63 -0.08 0.81
CA VAL A 18 6.80 -0.65 1.49
C VAL A 18 6.68 -2.17 1.51
N GLN A 19 7.53 -2.84 0.73
CA GLN A 19 7.57 -4.31 0.70
C GLN A 19 8.54 -4.84 1.76
N LEU A 20 8.05 -5.71 2.63
CA LEU A 20 8.84 -6.36 3.68
C LEU A 20 9.44 -7.66 3.13
N VAL A 21 10.68 -7.59 2.65
CA VAL A 21 11.38 -8.75 2.09
C VAL A 21 12.20 -9.41 3.19
N PRO A 22 11.91 -10.68 3.56
CA PRO A 22 12.78 -11.42 4.46
C PRO A 22 14.11 -11.71 3.76
N ASP A 23 15.21 -11.33 4.39
CA ASP A 23 16.57 -11.61 3.92
C ASP A 23 17.36 -12.32 5.03
N ILE A 24 18.55 -12.82 4.71
CA ILE A 24 19.45 -13.55 5.62
C ILE A 24 19.87 -12.66 6.82
N ILE A 25 19.92 -11.34 6.64
CA ILE A 25 20.32 -10.37 7.67
C ILE A 25 19.10 -9.78 8.42
N GLY A 26 17.86 -10.18 8.07
CA GLY A 26 16.63 -9.65 8.65
C GLY A 26 15.59 -9.26 7.60
N VAL A 27 14.87 -8.16 7.83
CA VAL A 27 13.89 -7.65 6.88
C VAL A 27 14.47 -6.44 6.17
N VAL A 28 14.65 -6.55 4.85
CA VAL A 28 15.07 -5.43 4.00
C VAL A 28 13.82 -4.80 3.37
N PRO A 29 13.48 -3.55 3.68
CA PRO A 29 12.35 -2.90 3.06
C PRO A 29 12.69 -2.48 1.63
N ASN A 30 11.84 -2.87 0.67
CA ASN A 30 11.85 -2.28 -0.66
C ASN A 30 10.78 -1.18 -0.68
N ILE A 31 11.20 0.08 -0.77
CA ILE A 31 10.33 1.24 -0.65
C ILE A 31 10.10 1.85 -2.02
N VAL A 32 8.84 1.96 -2.42
CA VAL A 32 8.41 2.68 -3.62
C VAL A 32 7.62 3.92 -3.17
N PRO A 33 8.29 5.08 -3.04
CA PRO A 33 7.63 6.33 -2.68
C PRO A 33 6.79 6.82 -3.87
N PHE A 34 5.67 7.46 -3.57
CA PHE A 34 4.87 8.13 -4.57
C PHE A 34 5.62 9.37 -5.08
N GLN A 35 5.70 9.55 -6.39
CA GLN A 35 6.28 10.77 -6.95
C GLN A 35 5.39 11.96 -6.64
N TYR A 36 4.10 11.81 -6.91
CA TYR A 36 3.04 12.71 -6.50
C TYR A 36 2.02 11.95 -5.66
N ASN A 37 1.46 12.58 -4.64
CA ASN A 37 0.36 11.99 -3.90
C ASN A 37 -0.86 11.90 -4.81
N PRO A 38 -1.66 10.83 -4.73
CA PRO A 38 -2.86 10.70 -5.53
C PRO A 38 -3.84 11.83 -5.21
N GLU A 39 -4.46 12.39 -6.25
CA GLU A 39 -5.49 13.43 -6.10
C GLU A 39 -6.76 12.90 -5.43
N LYS A 40 -7.06 11.63 -5.68
CA LYS A 40 -8.23 10.93 -5.15
C LYS A 40 -7.85 9.55 -4.66
N ILE A 41 -8.30 9.24 -3.46
CA ILE A 41 -8.25 7.88 -2.89
C ILE A 41 -9.69 7.44 -2.63
N THR A 42 -10.09 6.33 -3.22
CA THR A 42 -11.35 5.68 -2.90
C THR A 42 -11.07 4.58 -1.90
N ARG A 43 -11.76 4.64 -0.75
CA ARG A 43 -11.70 3.63 0.32
C ARG A 43 -13.06 2.95 0.41
N GLY A 44 -13.10 1.65 0.22
CA GLY A 44 -14.28 0.81 0.36
C GLY A 44 -14.20 -0.01 1.63
N LEU A 45 -15.31 -0.11 2.35
CA LEU A 45 -15.47 -1.01 3.51
C LEU A 45 -16.66 -1.92 3.21
N GLU A 46 -16.42 -3.23 3.27
CA GLU A 46 -17.44 -4.26 3.06
C GLU A 46 -17.64 -5.03 4.38
N PRO A 47 -18.61 -4.64 5.22
CA PRO A 47 -18.94 -5.37 6.43
C PRO A 47 -19.58 -6.71 6.06
N TRP A 48 -19.36 -7.72 6.91
CA TRP A 48 -20.05 -9.00 6.73
C TRP A 48 -21.55 -8.81 6.73
N ASN A 49 -22.21 -9.33 5.67
CA ASN A 49 -23.65 -9.23 5.52
C ASN A 49 -24.36 -10.46 6.13
N PRO A 50 -25.01 -10.36 7.29
CA PRO A 50 -25.70 -11.47 7.91
C PRO A 50 -26.90 -11.95 7.11
N PHE A 51 -27.46 -11.12 6.23
CA PHE A 51 -28.68 -11.44 5.46
C PHE A 51 -28.41 -12.29 4.21
N GLU A 52 -27.16 -12.40 3.76
CA GLU A 52 -26.76 -13.29 2.67
C GLU A 52 -26.64 -14.76 3.11
N VAL A 53 -26.66 -15.01 4.40
CA VAL A 53 -26.53 -16.35 4.97
C VAL A 53 -27.87 -16.83 5.48
N ASP A 54 -28.20 -18.13 5.29
CA ASP A 54 -29.42 -18.74 5.81
C ASP A 54 -29.56 -18.51 7.32
N GLN A 55 -30.55 -17.71 7.72
CA GLN A 55 -30.81 -17.30 9.10
C GLN A 55 -31.64 -18.35 9.89
N THR A 56 -32.23 -19.34 9.22
CA THR A 56 -33.19 -20.29 9.83
C THR A 56 -32.60 -21.10 10.98
N LYS A 57 -31.27 -21.22 11.05
CA LYS A 57 -30.56 -22.00 12.06
C LYS A 57 -29.77 -21.16 13.08
N ARG A 58 -29.85 -19.82 13.04
CA ARG A 58 -28.92 -18.93 13.78
C ARG A 58 -29.49 -18.19 14.98
N GLY A 59 -30.78 -18.17 15.19
CA GLY A 59 -31.41 -17.46 16.29
C GLY A 59 -31.49 -15.92 16.09
N ALA A 60 -32.19 -15.24 17.00
CA ALA A 60 -32.57 -13.84 16.87
C ALA A 60 -31.39 -12.83 16.90
N GLN A 61 -30.24 -13.22 17.41
CA GLN A 61 -29.06 -12.31 17.50
C GLN A 61 -28.15 -12.35 16.27
N ALA A 62 -28.37 -13.27 15.33
CA ALA A 62 -27.55 -13.41 14.14
C ALA A 62 -27.40 -12.13 13.29
N PRO A 63 -28.45 -11.28 13.15
CA PRO A 63 -28.33 -10.02 12.39
C PRO A 63 -27.39 -8.97 12.99
N THR A 64 -27.06 -9.08 14.28
CA THR A 64 -26.17 -8.13 14.98
C THR A 64 -24.74 -8.65 15.17
N VAL A 65 -24.45 -9.87 14.70
CA VAL A 65 -23.11 -10.47 14.83
C VAL A 65 -22.22 -10.00 13.70
N GLN A 66 -21.06 -9.48 14.05
CA GLN A 66 -19.96 -9.15 13.12
C GLN A 66 -18.77 -10.06 13.46
N PRO A 67 -18.58 -11.21 12.78
CA PRO A 67 -17.58 -12.20 13.15
C PRO A 67 -16.14 -11.81 12.80
N TYR A 68 -15.98 -10.87 11.85
CA TYR A 68 -14.69 -10.42 11.32
C TYR A 68 -14.69 -8.91 11.16
N ASP A 69 -13.49 -8.32 11.16
CA ASP A 69 -13.33 -6.93 10.72
C ASP A 69 -13.83 -6.78 9.27
N PRO A 70 -14.46 -5.64 8.94
CA PRO A 70 -14.88 -5.37 7.56
C PRO A 70 -13.72 -5.50 6.59
N GLU A 71 -13.98 -6.08 5.43
CA GLU A 71 -13.00 -6.09 4.36
C GLU A 71 -12.80 -4.67 3.84
N GLU A 72 -11.56 -4.22 3.81
CA GLU A 72 -11.21 -2.87 3.40
C GLU A 72 -10.39 -2.88 2.12
N SER A 73 -10.75 -1.99 1.21
CA SER A 73 -10.09 -1.83 -0.08
C SER A 73 -9.72 -0.37 -0.35
N PHE A 74 -8.64 -0.16 -1.07
CA PHE A 74 -8.21 1.14 -1.58
C PHE A 74 -8.06 1.09 -3.09
N SER A 75 -8.47 2.17 -3.75
CA SER A 75 -8.26 2.38 -5.17
C SER A 75 -7.81 3.81 -5.42
N PHE A 76 -6.71 3.99 -6.14
CA PHE A 76 -6.16 5.29 -6.50
C PHE A 76 -5.26 5.19 -7.72
N THR A 77 -4.94 6.33 -8.30
CA THR A 77 -4.04 6.46 -9.44
C THR A 77 -2.78 7.21 -9.02
N LEU A 78 -1.61 6.71 -9.41
CA LEU A 78 -0.33 7.36 -9.24
C LEU A 78 0.16 7.89 -10.58
N GLU A 79 0.58 9.14 -10.59
CA GLU A 79 1.19 9.78 -11.74
C GLU A 79 2.71 9.72 -11.64
N PHE A 80 3.36 9.41 -12.75
CA PHE A 80 4.81 9.36 -12.89
C PHE A 80 5.24 10.20 -14.09
N ASP A 81 6.26 11.05 -13.87
CA ASP A 81 6.84 11.90 -14.88
C ASP A 81 8.38 11.84 -14.80
N ALA A 82 9.03 11.82 -15.96
CA ALA A 82 10.47 11.86 -16.06
C ALA A 82 11.05 13.27 -15.90
N ALA A 83 10.23 14.32 -16.00
CA ALA A 83 10.68 15.72 -16.06
C ALA A 83 11.65 16.08 -14.93
N ASP A 84 11.24 15.84 -13.68
CA ASP A 84 12.08 16.13 -12.51
C ASP A 84 13.44 15.43 -12.58
N GLY A 85 13.45 14.14 -12.94
CA GLY A 85 14.68 13.36 -13.02
C GLY A 85 15.56 13.74 -14.22
N LEU A 86 14.98 14.26 -15.31
CA LEU A 86 15.71 14.77 -16.45
C LEU A 86 16.34 16.14 -16.12
N GLU A 87 15.61 17.00 -15.41
CA GLU A 87 16.10 18.31 -14.95
C GLU A 87 17.26 18.14 -13.96
N ASP A 88 17.14 17.18 -13.02
CA ASP A 88 18.19 16.84 -12.05
C ASP A 88 19.39 16.13 -12.68
N GLY A 89 19.34 15.79 -13.97
CA GLY A 89 20.40 15.06 -14.66
C GLY A 89 20.60 13.63 -14.17
N ASN A 90 19.54 13.00 -13.65
CA ASN A 90 19.61 11.62 -13.13
C ASN A 90 19.96 10.63 -14.26
N PRO A 91 21.09 9.91 -14.18
CA PRO A 91 21.56 9.06 -15.28
C PRO A 91 20.60 7.90 -15.58
N ILE A 92 19.88 7.39 -14.59
CA ILE A 92 18.89 6.32 -14.77
C ILE A 92 17.70 6.86 -15.56
N THR A 93 17.19 8.05 -15.18
CA THR A 93 16.05 8.69 -15.86
C THR A 93 16.42 9.08 -17.29
N ILE A 94 17.63 9.58 -17.52
CA ILE A 94 18.15 9.91 -18.88
C ILE A 94 18.18 8.65 -19.75
N ALA A 95 18.62 7.52 -19.20
CA ALA A 95 18.76 6.28 -19.95
C ALA A 95 17.44 5.54 -20.19
N THR A 96 16.53 5.55 -19.20
CA THR A 96 15.35 4.65 -19.17
C THR A 96 14.03 5.35 -18.87
N GLY A 97 13.98 6.67 -18.85
CA GLY A 97 12.77 7.41 -18.47
C GLY A 97 12.27 6.99 -17.09
N ILE A 98 10.98 6.67 -17.00
CA ILE A 98 10.34 6.18 -15.77
C ILE A 98 10.28 4.64 -15.69
N ALA A 99 10.84 3.91 -16.68
CA ALA A 99 10.73 2.44 -16.73
C ALA A 99 11.26 1.76 -15.46
N ALA A 100 12.30 2.31 -14.82
CA ALA A 100 12.84 1.78 -13.57
C ALA A 100 11.79 1.86 -12.43
N ARG A 101 11.01 2.93 -12.34
CA ARG A 101 9.94 3.10 -11.33
C ARG A 101 8.78 2.15 -11.60
N LEU A 102 8.37 2.00 -12.87
CA LEU A 102 7.32 1.06 -13.26
C LEU A 102 7.74 -0.39 -12.99
N ALA A 103 9.01 -0.74 -13.24
CA ALA A 103 9.56 -2.04 -12.91
C ALA A 103 9.54 -2.32 -11.40
N ALA A 104 9.86 -1.32 -10.56
CA ALA A 104 9.77 -1.44 -9.11
C ALA A 104 8.34 -1.75 -8.66
N LEU A 105 7.32 -1.07 -9.21
CA LEU A 105 5.91 -1.36 -8.93
C LEU A 105 5.50 -2.76 -9.38
N LYS A 106 5.88 -3.18 -10.59
CA LYS A 106 5.63 -4.55 -11.08
C LYS A 106 6.22 -5.61 -10.14
N LYS A 107 7.41 -5.35 -9.58
CA LYS A 107 8.07 -6.26 -8.63
C LYS A 107 7.27 -6.45 -7.34
N LEU A 108 6.50 -5.46 -6.88
CA LEU A 108 5.67 -5.60 -5.67
C LEU A 108 4.60 -6.69 -5.81
N THR A 109 4.18 -7.02 -7.01
CA THR A 109 3.16 -8.05 -7.28
C THR A 109 3.76 -9.44 -7.48
N MET A 110 5.08 -9.55 -7.61
CA MET A 110 5.75 -10.79 -7.94
C MET A 110 6.32 -11.47 -6.69
N PRO A 111 6.35 -12.81 -6.66
CA PRO A 111 7.10 -13.53 -5.63
C PRO A 111 8.58 -13.19 -5.77
N THR A 112 9.24 -12.87 -4.66
CA THR A 112 10.66 -12.51 -4.64
C THR A 112 11.42 -13.29 -3.58
N LYS A 113 12.68 -13.58 -3.85
CA LYS A 113 13.66 -14.12 -2.90
C LYS A 113 14.61 -13.03 -2.38
N GLY A 114 14.22 -11.77 -2.52
CA GLY A 114 15.08 -10.60 -2.35
C GLY A 114 15.59 -10.08 -3.68
N LEU A 115 15.92 -8.77 -3.75
CA LEU A 115 16.36 -8.13 -4.98
C LEU A 115 17.61 -8.82 -5.58
N ILE A 116 18.56 -9.18 -4.73
CA ILE A 116 19.82 -9.86 -5.13
C ILE A 116 19.52 -11.31 -5.53
N GLY A 117 18.67 -12.00 -4.76
CA GLY A 117 18.27 -13.38 -5.04
C GLY A 117 17.53 -13.55 -6.36
N ASP A 118 16.66 -12.61 -6.70
CA ASP A 118 15.90 -12.59 -7.95
C ASP A 118 16.82 -12.31 -9.15
N LEU A 119 17.77 -11.37 -9.01
CA LEU A 119 18.75 -11.07 -10.06
C LEU A 119 19.65 -12.28 -10.34
N ALA A 120 20.16 -12.92 -9.29
CA ALA A 120 20.96 -14.13 -9.39
C ALA A 120 20.18 -15.31 -10.01
N ALA A 121 18.88 -15.47 -9.64
CA ALA A 121 18.03 -16.50 -10.22
C ALA A 121 17.72 -16.25 -11.69
N SER A 122 17.48 -15.00 -12.09
CA SER A 122 17.28 -14.61 -13.49
C SER A 122 18.53 -14.82 -14.34
N ALA A 123 19.71 -14.44 -13.83
CA ALA A 123 20.97 -14.70 -14.50
C ALA A 123 21.22 -16.21 -14.68
N LYS A 124 20.98 -17.00 -13.63
CA LYS A 124 21.13 -18.45 -13.70
C LYS A 124 20.17 -19.12 -14.69
N ALA A 125 18.93 -18.63 -14.79
CA ALA A 125 17.96 -19.12 -15.77
C ALA A 125 18.38 -18.82 -17.21
N LEU A 126 18.98 -17.65 -17.47
CA LEU A 126 19.52 -17.29 -18.79
C LEU A 126 20.68 -18.18 -19.22
N PHE A 127 21.48 -18.68 -18.27
CA PHE A 127 22.63 -19.57 -18.55
C PHE A 127 22.31 -21.05 -18.41
N GLY A 128 21.03 -21.46 -18.37
CA GLY A 128 20.61 -22.87 -18.44
C GLY A 128 20.87 -23.69 -17.16
N GLY A 129 20.95 -23.05 -16.01
CA GLY A 129 21.09 -23.74 -14.73
C GLY A 129 19.78 -24.46 -14.30
N PRO A 130 19.88 -25.57 -13.51
CA PRO A 130 18.70 -26.28 -13.03
C PRO A 130 17.77 -25.35 -12.24
N SER A 131 16.50 -25.31 -12.61
CA SER A 131 15.48 -24.58 -11.87
C SER A 131 15.30 -25.23 -10.51
N ALA A 132 15.52 -24.48 -9.44
CA ALA A 132 15.29 -24.95 -8.09
C ALA A 132 13.81 -25.31 -7.92
N GLN A 133 13.56 -26.46 -7.29
CA GLN A 133 12.25 -27.03 -7.03
C GLN A 133 11.31 -25.99 -6.40
N ALA A 134 10.12 -25.85 -6.97
CA ALA A 134 9.14 -24.83 -6.61
C ALA A 134 8.62 -25.01 -5.18
N VAL A 135 9.26 -24.35 -4.23
CA VAL A 135 8.58 -23.90 -3.02
C VAL A 135 7.47 -22.97 -3.49
N ARG A 136 6.22 -23.14 -3.02
CA ARG A 136 5.11 -22.26 -3.40
C ARG A 136 5.54 -20.82 -3.22
N PRO A 137 5.72 -20.05 -4.29
CA PRO A 137 6.24 -18.70 -4.17
C PRO A 137 5.20 -17.81 -3.49
N THR A 138 5.57 -17.19 -2.39
CA THR A 138 4.72 -16.22 -1.68
C THR A 138 5.14 -14.81 -2.07
N VAL A 139 4.16 -13.93 -2.27
CA VAL A 139 4.43 -12.51 -2.41
C VAL A 139 4.74 -11.95 -1.01
N PRO A 140 5.83 -11.18 -0.85
CA PRO A 140 6.13 -10.52 0.41
C PRO A 140 5.00 -9.60 0.87
N ILE A 141 4.93 -9.38 2.19
CA ILE A 141 3.96 -8.48 2.78
C ILE A 141 4.26 -7.04 2.32
N LEU A 142 3.22 -6.34 1.90
CA LEU A 142 3.29 -4.95 1.47
C LEU A 142 2.57 -4.09 2.49
N LEU A 143 3.17 -2.95 2.86
CA LEU A 143 2.54 -1.91 3.66
C LEU A 143 2.20 -0.72 2.78
N LEU A 144 0.96 -0.24 2.88
CA LEU A 144 0.54 1.06 2.35
C LEU A 144 0.76 2.10 3.45
N VAL A 145 1.51 3.14 3.13
CA VAL A 145 1.76 4.28 4.03
C VAL A 145 1.13 5.53 3.42
N LEU A 146 0.12 6.08 4.08
CA LEU A 146 -0.56 7.31 3.69
C LEU A 146 -0.43 8.34 4.82
N GLY A 147 0.70 9.03 4.85
CA GLY A 147 1.01 9.98 5.92
C GLY A 147 1.27 9.30 7.27
N PRO A 148 1.25 10.07 8.39
CA PRO A 148 1.66 9.58 9.70
C PRO A 148 0.60 8.70 10.39
N GLY A 149 -0.65 8.73 9.94
CA GLY A 149 -1.76 8.06 10.65
C GLY A 149 -2.25 6.77 10.01
N VAL A 150 -1.85 6.46 8.77
CA VAL A 150 -2.35 5.27 8.06
C VAL A 150 -1.18 4.43 7.58
N ILE A 151 -0.99 3.29 8.22
CA ILE A 151 0.00 2.27 7.85
C ILE A 151 -0.71 0.92 7.87
N LEU A 152 -1.05 0.40 6.71
CA LEU A 152 -1.86 -0.81 6.59
C LEU A 152 -1.16 -1.90 5.79
N PRO A 153 -1.18 -3.16 6.26
CA PRO A 153 -0.73 -4.28 5.46
C PRO A 153 -1.75 -4.53 4.34
N VAL A 154 -1.25 -4.57 3.11
CA VAL A 154 -2.10 -4.66 1.93
C VAL A 154 -1.59 -5.70 0.94
N ARG A 155 -2.48 -6.11 0.04
CA ARG A 155 -2.15 -6.88 -1.16
C ARG A 155 -2.65 -6.12 -2.39
N ILE A 156 -1.80 -5.99 -3.39
CA ILE A 156 -2.22 -5.46 -4.69
C ILE A 156 -3.12 -6.51 -5.36
N THR A 157 -4.35 -6.13 -5.67
CA THR A 157 -5.34 -6.95 -6.37
C THR A 157 -5.38 -6.65 -7.85
N LYS A 158 -5.10 -5.38 -8.21
CA LYS A 158 -5.00 -4.96 -9.61
C LYS A 158 -3.97 -3.87 -9.77
N LEU A 159 -3.27 -3.90 -10.89
CA LEU A 159 -2.27 -2.91 -11.27
C LEU A 159 -2.40 -2.70 -12.80
N SER A 160 -2.71 -1.48 -13.21
CA SER A 160 -2.82 -1.08 -14.61
C SER A 160 -1.83 0.04 -14.91
N PHE A 161 -1.24 0.02 -16.10
CA PHE A 161 -0.25 0.99 -16.54
C PHE A 161 -0.72 1.61 -17.85
N ASP A 162 -0.90 2.92 -17.84
CA ASP A 162 -1.20 3.73 -19.00
C ASP A 162 0.03 4.59 -19.29
N GLU A 163 0.91 4.07 -20.15
CA GLU A 163 2.19 4.68 -20.49
C GLU A 163 2.01 5.66 -21.65
N THR A 164 2.48 6.89 -21.47
CA THR A 164 2.37 7.98 -22.46
C THR A 164 3.72 8.65 -22.64
N LEU A 165 3.89 9.39 -23.72
CA LEU A 165 5.13 10.07 -24.08
C LEU A 165 6.35 9.16 -23.99
N PHE A 166 6.90 8.82 -25.14
CA PHE A 166 8.07 7.91 -25.20
C PHE A 166 9.30 8.64 -25.67
N SER A 167 10.45 8.23 -25.15
CA SER A 167 11.76 8.62 -25.67
C SER A 167 11.99 8.03 -27.07
N PRO A 168 12.98 8.50 -27.83
CA PRO A 168 13.36 7.89 -29.11
C PRO A 168 13.71 6.39 -29.00
N SER A 169 14.11 5.92 -27.82
CA SER A 169 14.40 4.52 -27.52
C SER A 169 13.17 3.75 -27.00
N LEU A 170 11.97 4.31 -27.12
CA LEU A 170 10.70 3.76 -26.66
C LEU A 170 10.62 3.48 -25.14
N TYR A 171 11.39 4.19 -24.33
CA TYR A 171 11.18 4.21 -22.89
C TYR A 171 10.10 5.22 -22.53
N PRO A 172 9.14 4.89 -21.66
CA PRO A 172 8.08 5.80 -21.26
C PRO A 172 8.65 6.97 -20.45
N LEU A 173 8.15 8.17 -20.74
CA LEU A 173 8.49 9.40 -20.03
C LEU A 173 7.40 9.83 -19.05
N GLN A 174 6.14 9.45 -19.33
CA GLN A 174 5.01 9.66 -18.44
C GLN A 174 4.17 8.39 -18.34
N ALA A 175 3.58 8.15 -17.18
CA ALA A 175 2.59 7.09 -16.99
C ALA A 175 1.64 7.42 -15.84
N SER A 176 0.40 6.97 -16.04
CA SER A 176 -0.64 6.90 -15.04
C SER A 176 -0.81 5.45 -14.60
N VAL A 177 -0.70 5.17 -13.30
CA VAL A 177 -0.75 3.80 -12.77
C VAL A 177 -1.93 3.65 -11.83
N GLY A 178 -2.96 2.92 -12.29
CA GLY A 178 -4.11 2.54 -11.47
C GLY A 178 -3.76 1.39 -10.54
N ILE A 179 -4.07 1.56 -9.24
CA ILE A 179 -3.76 0.59 -8.19
C ILE A 179 -5.02 0.27 -7.41
N GLU A 180 -5.31 -1.02 -7.26
CA GLU A 180 -6.33 -1.53 -6.35
C GLU A 180 -5.65 -2.41 -5.29
N LEU A 181 -5.97 -2.15 -4.02
CA LEU A 181 -5.39 -2.80 -2.86
C LEU A 181 -6.49 -3.36 -1.98
N ARG A 182 -6.24 -4.52 -1.37
CA ARG A 182 -7.05 -5.06 -0.27
C ARG A 182 -6.22 -5.10 0.99
N VAL A 183 -6.79 -4.63 2.09
CA VAL A 183 -6.16 -4.67 3.41
C VAL A 183 -6.13 -6.11 3.92
N LEU A 184 -5.03 -6.49 4.53
CA LEU A 184 -4.86 -7.79 5.16
C LEU A 184 -5.10 -7.64 6.67
N THR A 185 -6.14 -8.28 7.18
CA THR A 185 -6.44 -8.28 8.62
C THR A 185 -5.45 -9.16 9.40
N PRO A 186 -5.27 -8.96 10.71
CA PRO A 186 -4.39 -9.78 11.54
C PRO A 186 -4.67 -11.28 11.46
N GLU A 187 -5.92 -11.66 11.13
CA GLU A 187 -6.33 -13.06 10.98
C GLU A 187 -5.57 -13.81 9.89
N VAL A 188 -5.21 -13.11 8.80
CA VAL A 188 -4.40 -13.67 7.70
C VAL A 188 -3.02 -14.14 8.20
N PHE A 189 -2.55 -13.55 9.29
CA PHE A 189 -1.22 -13.81 9.84
C PHE A 189 -1.20 -14.76 11.05
N ARG A 190 -2.35 -15.31 11.48
CA ARG A 190 -2.48 -16.16 12.68
C ARG A 190 -1.49 -17.35 12.72
N CYS A 191 -1.17 -17.93 11.57
CA CYS A 191 -0.23 -19.07 11.47
C CYS A 191 1.20 -18.66 11.13
N ARG A 192 1.52 -17.34 11.17
CA ARG A 192 2.83 -16.80 10.82
C ARG A 192 3.44 -16.09 12.03
N ALA A 193 4.66 -16.52 12.40
CA ALA A 193 5.41 -15.93 13.51
C ALA A 193 6.65 -15.13 13.03
N ASP A 194 6.81 -14.98 11.72
CA ASP A 194 7.93 -14.27 11.10
C ASP A 194 7.87 -12.76 11.36
N VAL A 195 9.02 -12.12 11.30
CA VAL A 195 9.15 -10.68 11.57
C VAL A 195 8.26 -9.82 10.68
N PRO A 196 8.16 -10.06 9.34
CA PRO A 196 7.24 -9.32 8.48
C PRO A 196 5.78 -9.41 8.92
N ALA A 197 5.30 -10.58 9.35
CA ALA A 197 3.92 -10.73 9.83
C ALA A 197 3.67 -9.95 11.12
N ARG A 198 4.64 -9.93 12.06
CA ARG A 198 4.55 -9.13 13.29
C ARG A 198 4.51 -7.63 13.00
N ILE A 199 5.33 -7.15 12.06
CA ILE A 199 5.30 -5.75 11.61
C ILE A 199 3.94 -5.41 10.98
N ALA A 200 3.39 -6.31 10.16
CA ALA A 200 2.10 -6.12 9.53
C ALA A 200 0.96 -6.01 10.55
N ILE A 201 0.92 -6.90 11.55
CA ILE A 201 -0.06 -6.84 12.63
C ILE A 201 0.06 -5.53 13.40
N ALA A 202 1.27 -5.15 13.81
CA ALA A 202 1.51 -3.91 14.55
C ALA A 202 1.11 -2.66 13.75
N ALA A 203 1.33 -2.64 12.43
CA ALA A 203 0.93 -1.56 11.55
C ALA A 203 -0.60 -1.45 11.45
N TYR A 204 -1.30 -2.58 11.34
CA TYR A 204 -2.75 -2.62 11.34
C TYR A 204 -3.33 -2.08 12.65
N GLU A 205 -2.87 -2.61 13.79
CA GLU A 205 -3.31 -2.19 15.13
C GLU A 205 -3.03 -0.71 15.39
N PHE A 206 -1.85 -0.22 14.95
CA PHE A 206 -1.53 1.21 15.02
C PHE A 206 -2.55 2.07 14.28
N THR A 207 -2.92 1.70 13.06
CA THR A 207 -3.90 2.46 12.26
C THR A 207 -5.28 2.43 12.93
N ARG A 208 -5.71 1.27 13.45
CA ARG A 208 -6.99 1.16 14.20
C ARG A 208 -6.99 2.03 15.46
N LEU A 209 -5.90 2.05 16.21
CA LEU A 209 -5.77 2.93 17.37
C LEU A 209 -5.88 4.42 17.00
N GLN A 210 -5.32 4.82 15.86
CA GLN A 210 -5.45 6.19 15.36
C GLN A 210 -6.90 6.50 14.97
N GLU A 211 -7.59 5.58 14.31
CA GLU A 211 -9.01 5.73 13.95
C GLU A 211 -9.91 5.84 15.20
N ASP A 212 -9.66 5.03 16.23
CA ASP A 212 -10.37 5.10 17.51
C ASP A 212 -10.14 6.45 18.20
N ALA A 213 -8.92 6.94 18.22
CA ALA A 213 -8.59 8.25 18.79
C ALA A 213 -9.31 9.39 18.04
N LEU A 214 -9.39 9.33 16.71
CA LEU A 214 -10.10 10.29 15.90
C LEU A 214 -11.62 10.20 16.11
N ALA A 215 -12.18 8.99 16.27
CA ALA A 215 -13.58 8.79 16.57
C ALA A 215 -13.96 9.39 17.94
N LEU A 216 -13.11 9.19 18.95
CA LEU A 216 -13.29 9.83 20.26
C LEU A 216 -13.22 11.35 20.19
N ALA A 217 -12.28 11.89 19.42
CA ALA A 217 -12.17 13.33 19.21
C ALA A 217 -13.43 13.91 18.53
N ASN A 218 -14.01 13.18 17.58
CA ASN A 218 -15.27 13.56 16.94
C ASN A 218 -16.44 13.60 17.95
N ILE A 219 -16.54 12.60 18.84
CA ILE A 219 -17.57 12.59 19.90
C ILE A 219 -17.43 13.82 20.79
N ALA A 220 -16.20 14.16 21.21
CA ALA A 220 -15.94 15.33 22.03
C ALA A 220 -16.35 16.64 21.32
N GLY A 221 -16.12 16.75 20.00
CA GLY A 221 -16.51 17.90 19.19
C GLY A 221 -18.03 18.01 18.98
N SER A 222 -18.72 16.89 18.82
CA SER A 222 -20.15 16.84 18.46
C SER A 222 -21.09 16.90 19.67
N LEU A 223 -20.59 16.85 20.92
CA LEU A 223 -21.44 16.91 22.11
C LEU A 223 -22.32 18.17 22.20
N SER A 224 -21.86 19.30 21.67
CA SER A 224 -22.66 20.54 21.60
C SER A 224 -23.76 20.48 20.54
N GLU A 225 -23.55 19.71 19.47
CA GLU A 225 -24.51 19.56 18.37
C GLU A 225 -25.63 18.55 18.72
N ILE A 226 -25.26 17.50 19.46
CA ILE A 226 -26.20 16.44 19.87
C ILE A 226 -27.33 17.00 20.76
N ARG A 227 -27.06 18.02 21.61
CA ARG A 227 -28.07 18.67 22.42
C ARG A 227 -29.20 19.32 21.62
N GLY A 228 -28.97 19.67 20.36
CA GLY A 228 -29.96 20.24 19.45
C GLY A 228 -30.78 19.20 18.67
N VAL A 229 -30.33 17.95 18.62
CA VAL A 229 -30.90 16.89 17.77
C VAL A 229 -31.74 15.90 18.59
N LEU A 230 -31.41 15.68 19.88
CA LEU A 230 -32.18 14.78 20.75
C LEU A 230 -33.35 15.50 21.39
N PRO A 231 -34.57 14.97 21.27
CA PRO A 231 -35.82 15.62 21.78
C PRO A 231 -36.03 15.45 23.30
N PHE A 232 -35.00 15.06 24.06
CA PHE A 232 -35.06 14.87 25.53
C PHE A 232 -33.83 15.40 26.24
#